data_e98e0cd76602027f51609443a48fb336
#
_entry.id   e98e0cd76602027f51609443a48fb336
#
_cell.length_a   1.000
_cell.length_b   1.000
_cell.length_c   1.000
_cell.angle_alpha   90.00
_cell.angle_beta   90.00
_cell.angle_gamma   90.00
#
_symmetry.space_group_name_H-M   'P 1'
#
loop_
_entity.id
_entity.type
_entity.pdbx_description
1 polymer ?
#
loop_
_entity_poly.entity_id
_entity_poly.type
_entity_poly.pdbx_seq_one_letter_code
_entity_poly.pdbx_strand_id
1 'polypeptide(L)'
;MLRSLYIQNYALIEKLDIDFGSGFSVITGETGAGKSIILGAIGLLLGQRADVKSIRRGAAKCVIEARFEIAGYGMQPFFEENELEYEDECILRREVYASGKSRAFINDTPASLVQMKELGEQLIDVHSQHQNLLLNKEGFQLSVLDLLAHDEDELSKYRSLHREWKQVQQDLEQLVAQAEKNKADEDYIRFQLEQLEDAHLAVGEQEELEQEADTLSHAEEIKAGLFRAGQAMNSDEGGLLSVLKECLNTMAGLQKVYPAAGELAERLESSYIELKDISQEISGKEEEIEFNPARLEEVNGRLNLIYTLQQKHRVSTVDELLALADDYAAKLSNITSSDEQIEALKARSEALYNKVKRQAAVLTGLRTAAAREVEKQMAARLIPLGMPNVRFQVEIGIRKEPGAHGADTVNFLFSANKNGALQNISSVASGGEIARVMLSVKAMIAGAVKLPTIVFDEIDTGVSGEIADRMADIMQEMGDSDRQVISITHLPQIAARGRAHYKVYKQDNETETNSHIRRLTDEERVGEIAHMLSGATLTDAALNNAKALLGIV
;
A
#
# COMPACT_ATOMS: atom_id res chain seq x y z
N MET A 1 -27.14 -9.67 12.10
CA MET A 1 -28.32 -8.87 12.50
C MET A 1 -28.07 -8.21 13.84
N LEU A 2 -28.52 -6.97 14.04
CA LEU A 2 -28.43 -6.28 15.34
C LEU A 2 -29.35 -6.99 16.34
N ARG A 3 -28.77 -7.55 17.40
CA ARG A 3 -29.51 -8.25 18.48
C ARG A 3 -29.88 -7.33 19.61
N SER A 4 -28.90 -6.55 20.08
CA SER A 4 -29.16 -5.58 21.15
C SER A 4 -28.34 -4.31 20.98
N LEU A 5 -28.83 -3.23 21.58
CA LEU A 5 -28.17 -1.95 21.64
C LEU A 5 -28.21 -1.43 23.10
N TYR A 6 -27.04 -1.29 23.68
CA TYR A 6 -26.85 -0.71 25.01
C TYR A 6 -26.23 0.69 24.89
N ILE A 7 -26.82 1.65 25.53
CA ILE A 7 -26.35 3.04 25.58
C ILE A 7 -26.31 3.50 27.02
N GLN A 8 -25.21 4.08 27.44
CA GLN A 8 -25.07 4.67 28.79
C GLN A 8 -24.45 6.07 28.71
N ASN A 9 -25.07 7.02 29.35
CA ASN A 9 -24.62 8.41 29.51
C ASN A 9 -24.39 9.13 28.17
N TYR A 10 -25.30 8.96 27.21
CA TYR A 10 -25.23 9.58 25.89
C TYR A 10 -26.41 10.55 25.66
N ALA A 11 -26.10 11.81 25.47
CA ALA A 11 -27.07 12.90 25.30
C ALA A 11 -28.13 12.88 26.42
N LEU A 12 -29.43 12.67 26.07
CA LEU A 12 -30.55 12.58 27.03
C LEU A 12 -30.77 11.15 27.54
N ILE A 13 -29.97 10.17 27.12
CA ILE A 13 -30.09 8.78 27.58
C ILE A 13 -29.14 8.55 28.75
N GLU A 14 -29.67 8.23 29.92
CA GLU A 14 -28.90 7.79 31.06
C GLU A 14 -28.48 6.33 30.92
N LYS A 15 -29.45 5.47 30.70
CA LYS A 15 -29.26 4.05 30.42
C LYS A 15 -30.36 3.55 29.50
N LEU A 16 -29.97 2.86 28.44
CA LEU A 16 -30.86 2.18 27.53
C LEU A 16 -30.31 0.78 27.27
N ASP A 17 -31.17 -0.19 27.30
CA ASP A 17 -30.88 -1.56 26.90
C ASP A 17 -32.09 -2.09 26.14
N ILE A 18 -31.88 -2.42 24.85
CA ILE A 18 -32.97 -2.79 23.96
C ILE A 18 -32.59 -3.94 23.08
N ASP A 19 -33.48 -4.93 23.01
CA ASP A 19 -33.36 -6.08 22.09
C ASP A 19 -34.17 -5.84 20.83
N PHE A 20 -33.56 -6.14 19.67
CA PHE A 20 -34.19 -6.11 18.37
C PHE A 20 -34.45 -7.51 17.83
N GLY A 21 -35.63 -7.70 17.27
CA GLY A 21 -35.99 -8.91 16.55
C GLY A 21 -35.53 -8.89 15.09
N SER A 22 -35.59 -10.06 14.43
CA SER A 22 -35.45 -10.16 12.98
C SER A 22 -36.67 -9.58 12.23
N GLY A 23 -36.50 -9.32 10.94
CA GLY A 23 -37.56 -8.81 10.09
C GLY A 23 -37.75 -7.31 10.20
N PHE A 24 -38.96 -6.81 9.89
CA PHE A 24 -39.27 -5.38 9.87
C PHE A 24 -39.67 -4.88 11.24
N SER A 25 -38.91 -3.94 11.77
CA SER A 25 -39.19 -3.25 13.05
C SER A 25 -39.38 -1.75 12.83
N VAL A 26 -40.21 -1.12 13.63
CA VAL A 26 -40.47 0.32 13.57
C VAL A 26 -40.17 1.01 14.90
N ILE A 27 -39.66 2.22 14.81
CA ILE A 27 -39.41 3.11 15.96
C ILE A 27 -40.22 4.37 15.75
N THR A 28 -41.17 4.65 16.66
CA THR A 28 -41.97 5.87 16.68
C THR A 28 -41.65 6.74 17.90
N GLY A 29 -42.15 7.93 17.95
CA GLY A 29 -41.99 8.86 19.07
C GLY A 29 -41.98 10.32 18.62
N GLU A 30 -42.07 11.23 19.56
CA GLU A 30 -42.07 12.67 19.26
C GLU A 30 -40.77 13.15 18.66
N THR A 31 -40.81 14.15 17.78
CA THR A 31 -39.65 14.82 17.23
C THR A 31 -38.77 15.40 18.37
N GLY A 32 -37.46 15.10 18.35
CA GLY A 32 -36.55 15.49 19.43
C GLY A 32 -36.59 14.61 20.70
N ALA A 33 -37.40 13.54 20.73
CA ALA A 33 -37.51 12.65 21.89
C ALA A 33 -36.38 11.63 22.02
N GLY A 34 -35.43 11.59 21.07
CA GLY A 34 -34.31 10.66 21.15
C GLY A 34 -34.12 9.76 19.93
N LYS A 35 -34.98 9.84 18.89
CA LYS A 35 -34.78 9.08 17.64
C LYS A 35 -33.40 9.35 17.02
N SER A 36 -33.06 10.62 16.84
CA SER A 36 -31.74 11.05 16.35
C SER A 36 -30.59 10.71 17.30
N ILE A 37 -30.89 10.53 18.62
CA ILE A 37 -29.88 10.13 19.61
C ILE A 37 -29.47 8.67 19.40
N ILE A 38 -30.43 7.78 19.10
CA ILE A 38 -30.16 6.37 18.79
C ILE A 38 -29.29 6.26 17.54
N LEU A 39 -29.61 7.02 16.49
CA LEU A 39 -28.81 7.06 15.27
C LEU A 39 -27.41 7.61 15.49
N GLY A 40 -27.28 8.65 16.32
CA GLY A 40 -25.99 9.19 16.70
C GLY A 40 -25.15 8.16 17.47
N ALA A 41 -25.78 7.36 18.35
CA ALA A 41 -25.11 6.27 19.05
C ALA A 41 -24.64 5.18 18.07
N ILE A 42 -25.50 4.74 17.15
CA ILE A 42 -25.11 3.80 16.07
C ILE A 42 -24.00 4.39 15.22
N GLY A 43 -24.05 5.67 14.87
CA GLY A 43 -22.99 6.37 14.09
C GLY A 43 -21.62 6.31 14.78
N LEU A 44 -21.57 6.36 16.13
CA LEU A 44 -20.32 6.19 16.88
C LEU A 44 -19.76 4.76 16.76
N LEU A 45 -20.60 3.74 16.68
CA LEU A 45 -20.19 2.35 16.39
C LEU A 45 -19.73 2.18 14.93
N LEU A 46 -20.26 3.00 14.03
CA LEU A 46 -19.82 3.05 12.64
C LEU A 46 -18.55 3.93 12.42
N GLY A 47 -17.82 4.22 13.50
CA GLY A 47 -16.54 4.93 13.45
C GLY A 47 -16.64 6.44 13.27
N GLN A 48 -17.83 7.06 13.41
CA GLN A 48 -17.96 8.52 13.37
C GLN A 48 -17.17 9.19 14.50
N ARG A 49 -16.76 10.44 14.23
CA ARG A 49 -16.04 11.24 15.22
C ARG A 49 -16.92 11.52 16.43
N ALA A 50 -16.42 11.21 17.62
CA ALA A 50 -17.12 11.50 18.86
C ALA A 50 -17.03 12.99 19.20
N ASP A 51 -18.18 13.59 19.57
CA ASP A 51 -18.23 14.92 20.18
C ASP A 51 -18.40 14.76 21.71
N VAL A 52 -17.50 15.35 22.48
CA VAL A 52 -17.57 15.34 23.95
C VAL A 52 -18.88 15.95 24.46
N LYS A 53 -19.48 16.86 23.71
CA LYS A 53 -20.78 17.46 24.02
C LYS A 53 -21.93 16.46 24.01
N SER A 54 -21.77 15.33 23.36
CA SER A 54 -22.77 14.24 23.33
C SER A 54 -22.74 13.37 24.60
N ILE A 55 -21.75 13.53 25.47
CA ILE A 55 -21.73 12.88 26.78
C ILE A 55 -22.74 13.59 27.69
N ARG A 56 -23.55 12.81 28.43
CA ARG A 56 -24.49 13.33 29.39
C ARG A 56 -23.79 14.23 30.41
N ARG A 57 -24.41 15.36 30.76
CA ARG A 57 -23.84 16.34 31.66
C ARG A 57 -23.55 15.70 33.03
N GLY A 58 -22.33 15.86 33.52
CA GLY A 58 -21.89 15.29 34.80
C GLY A 58 -21.34 13.87 34.71
N ALA A 59 -21.44 13.20 33.61
CA ALA A 59 -20.88 11.86 33.42
C ALA A 59 -19.40 11.92 32.99
N ALA A 60 -18.59 11.02 33.55
CA ALA A 60 -17.17 10.91 33.23
C ALA A 60 -16.92 10.26 31.86
N LYS A 61 -17.81 9.35 31.44
CA LYS A 61 -17.77 8.68 30.12
C LYS A 61 -19.16 8.31 29.63
N CYS A 62 -19.32 8.17 28.32
CA CYS A 62 -20.41 7.44 27.73
C CYS A 62 -19.93 6.09 27.17
N VAL A 63 -20.83 5.10 27.16
CA VAL A 63 -20.59 3.77 26.60
C VAL A 63 -21.73 3.44 25.65
N ILE A 64 -21.36 2.98 24.45
CA ILE A 64 -22.29 2.46 23.46
C ILE A 64 -21.79 1.09 23.07
N GLU A 65 -22.67 0.10 23.13
CA GLU A 65 -22.40 -1.29 22.78
C GLU A 65 -23.54 -1.83 21.92
N ALA A 66 -23.18 -2.53 20.83
CA ALA A 66 -24.16 -3.23 20.03
C ALA A 66 -23.68 -4.67 19.81
N ARG A 67 -24.62 -5.61 19.87
CA ARG A 67 -24.40 -7.03 19.62
C ARG A 67 -25.02 -7.42 18.32
N PHE A 68 -24.23 -8.07 17.48
CA PHE A 68 -24.65 -8.52 16.16
C PHE A 68 -24.49 -10.02 16.02
N GLU A 69 -25.53 -10.69 15.57
CA GLU A 69 -25.41 -12.05 15.07
C GLU A 69 -24.83 -12.01 13.66
N ILE A 70 -23.65 -12.60 13.47
CA ILE A 70 -22.88 -12.57 12.23
C ILE A 70 -22.72 -13.95 11.58
N ALA A 71 -23.25 -15.00 12.19
CA ALA A 71 -23.24 -16.33 11.62
C ALA A 71 -23.86 -16.34 10.21
N GLY A 72 -23.16 -16.94 9.24
CA GLY A 72 -23.64 -17.07 7.86
C GLY A 72 -23.45 -15.85 6.95
N TYR A 73 -22.90 -14.74 7.46
CA TYR A 73 -22.63 -13.53 6.64
C TYR A 73 -21.26 -13.49 6.00
N GLY A 74 -20.41 -14.52 6.22
CA GLY A 74 -19.09 -14.64 5.55
C GLY A 74 -18.06 -13.64 6.03
N MET A 75 -18.09 -13.26 7.31
CA MET A 75 -17.22 -12.22 7.86
C MET A 75 -15.87 -12.73 8.40
N GLN A 76 -15.65 -14.05 8.40
CA GLN A 76 -14.40 -14.67 8.87
C GLN A 76 -13.13 -14.03 8.27
N PRO A 77 -13.05 -13.72 6.95
CA PRO A 77 -11.85 -13.10 6.38
C PRO A 77 -11.48 -11.78 7.02
N PHE A 78 -12.48 -10.94 7.38
CA PHE A 78 -12.22 -9.67 8.06
C PHE A 78 -11.52 -9.86 9.41
N PHE A 79 -11.98 -10.86 10.19
CA PHE A 79 -11.41 -11.15 11.51
C PHE A 79 -10.00 -11.72 11.40
N GLU A 80 -9.75 -12.60 10.41
CA GLU A 80 -8.42 -13.15 10.13
C GLU A 80 -7.43 -12.08 9.67
N GLU A 81 -7.81 -11.21 8.74
CA GLU A 81 -6.96 -10.13 8.22
C GLU A 81 -6.60 -9.09 9.28
N ASN A 82 -7.48 -8.90 10.28
CA ASN A 82 -7.29 -7.93 11.35
C ASN A 82 -6.78 -8.53 12.68
N GLU A 83 -6.43 -9.84 12.68
CA GLU A 83 -5.96 -10.56 13.88
C GLU A 83 -6.95 -10.48 15.06
N LEU A 84 -8.26 -10.54 14.75
CA LEU A 84 -9.35 -10.53 15.71
C LEU A 84 -9.98 -11.91 15.86
N GLU A 85 -10.50 -12.21 17.03
CA GLU A 85 -11.22 -13.46 17.29
C GLU A 85 -12.63 -13.41 16.68
N TYR A 86 -12.98 -14.42 15.84
CA TYR A 86 -14.31 -14.55 15.25
C TYR A 86 -15.22 -15.35 16.18
N GLU A 87 -16.38 -14.79 16.47
CA GLU A 87 -17.49 -15.45 17.14
C GLU A 87 -18.79 -15.20 16.35
N ASP A 88 -19.75 -16.12 16.45
CA ASP A 88 -21.05 -15.98 15.77
C ASP A 88 -21.86 -14.78 16.28
N GLU A 89 -21.61 -14.33 17.51
CA GLU A 89 -22.07 -13.07 18.07
C GLU A 89 -20.88 -12.08 18.13
N CYS A 90 -20.98 -10.97 17.43
CA CYS A 90 -19.96 -9.91 17.43
C CYS A 90 -20.42 -8.70 18.28
N ILE A 91 -19.56 -8.24 19.15
CA ILE A 91 -19.80 -7.08 20.02
C ILE A 91 -18.98 -5.89 19.53
N LEU A 92 -19.65 -4.79 19.14
CA LEU A 92 -19.01 -3.51 18.90
C LEU A 92 -19.24 -2.61 20.12
N ARG A 93 -18.16 -2.14 20.77
CA ARG A 93 -18.26 -1.22 21.90
C ARG A 93 -17.41 0.03 21.69
N ARG A 94 -18.03 1.18 21.96
CA ARG A 94 -17.40 2.49 21.92
C ARG A 94 -17.48 3.16 23.27
N GLU A 95 -16.34 3.61 23.79
CA GLU A 95 -16.26 4.43 25.00
C GLU A 95 -15.73 5.82 24.66
N VAL A 96 -16.42 6.85 25.07
CA VAL A 96 -16.00 8.25 24.91
C VAL A 96 -15.91 8.89 26.30
N TYR A 97 -14.77 9.45 26.60
CA TYR A 97 -14.48 10.07 27.91
C TYR A 97 -14.61 11.59 27.85
N ALA A 98 -15.03 12.20 28.94
CA ALA A 98 -15.12 13.66 29.08
C ALA A 98 -13.78 14.38 28.83
N SER A 99 -12.66 13.67 28.99
CA SER A 99 -11.31 14.16 28.65
C SER A 99 -11.03 14.25 27.12
N GLY A 100 -11.98 13.88 26.26
CA GLY A 100 -11.82 13.81 24.81
C GLY A 100 -11.18 12.51 24.30
N LYS A 101 -10.74 11.62 25.18
CA LYS A 101 -10.24 10.31 24.79
C LYS A 101 -11.40 9.42 24.35
N SER A 102 -11.13 8.54 23.37
CA SER A 102 -12.10 7.58 22.88
C SER A 102 -11.44 6.23 22.63
N ARG A 103 -12.15 5.15 22.96
CA ARG A 103 -11.72 3.77 22.77
C ARG A 103 -12.76 2.97 22.00
N ALA A 104 -12.32 2.11 21.13
CA ALA A 104 -13.15 1.19 20.36
C ALA A 104 -12.74 -0.26 20.69
N PHE A 105 -13.72 -1.16 20.69
CA PHE A 105 -13.51 -2.57 20.98
C PHE A 105 -14.38 -3.41 20.05
N ILE A 106 -13.80 -4.53 19.58
CA ILE A 106 -14.48 -5.59 18.84
C ILE A 106 -14.27 -6.88 19.64
N ASN A 107 -15.34 -7.54 20.07
CA ASN A 107 -15.29 -8.74 20.92
C ASN A 107 -14.34 -8.54 22.12
N ASP A 108 -14.52 -7.44 22.86
CA ASP A 108 -13.68 -6.99 23.99
C ASP A 108 -12.20 -6.70 23.67
N THR A 109 -11.74 -6.97 22.46
CA THR A 109 -10.39 -6.62 21.98
C THR A 109 -10.32 -5.15 21.58
N PRO A 110 -9.34 -4.36 22.06
CA PRO A 110 -9.14 -3.01 21.61
C PRO A 110 -8.91 -2.93 20.10
N ALA A 111 -9.69 -2.12 19.40
CA ALA A 111 -9.61 -1.98 17.95
C ALA A 111 -9.40 -0.51 17.53
N SER A 112 -8.86 -0.31 16.35
CA SER A 112 -8.77 1.01 15.73
C SER A 112 -10.14 1.48 15.24
N LEU A 113 -10.29 2.80 15.06
CA LEU A 113 -11.52 3.35 14.45
C LEU A 113 -11.72 2.93 13.01
N VAL A 114 -10.64 2.64 12.30
CA VAL A 114 -10.69 2.15 10.91
C VAL A 114 -11.29 0.75 10.88
N GLN A 115 -10.78 -0.16 11.69
CA GLN A 115 -11.32 -1.53 11.82
C GLN A 115 -12.79 -1.53 12.25
N MET A 116 -13.13 -0.71 13.27
CA MET A 116 -14.53 -0.58 13.72
C MET A 116 -15.45 -0.06 12.61
N LYS A 117 -14.99 0.89 11.81
CA LYS A 117 -15.76 1.44 10.69
C LYS A 117 -15.95 0.40 9.59
N GLU A 118 -14.88 -0.28 9.18
CA GLU A 118 -14.92 -1.30 8.14
C GLU A 118 -15.85 -2.46 8.49
N LEU A 119 -15.78 -2.94 9.73
CA LEU A 119 -16.72 -3.96 10.21
C LEU A 119 -18.14 -3.42 10.33
N GLY A 120 -18.30 -2.23 10.90
CA GLY A 120 -19.59 -1.60 11.06
C GLY A 120 -20.34 -1.39 9.74
N GLU A 121 -19.64 -0.99 8.67
CA GLU A 121 -20.20 -0.82 7.32
C GLU A 121 -20.65 -2.17 6.69
N GLN A 122 -20.09 -3.30 7.14
CA GLN A 122 -20.55 -4.64 6.75
C GLN A 122 -21.74 -5.14 7.59
N LEU A 123 -21.94 -4.60 8.79
CA LEU A 123 -22.98 -5.05 9.72
C LEU A 123 -24.29 -4.27 9.62
N ILE A 124 -24.19 -2.95 9.41
CA ILE A 124 -25.34 -2.06 9.46
C ILE A 124 -25.23 -0.92 8.44
N ASP A 125 -26.26 -0.76 7.65
CA ASP A 125 -26.43 0.36 6.73
C ASP A 125 -27.48 1.33 7.28
N VAL A 126 -27.08 2.55 7.58
CA VAL A 126 -27.99 3.60 8.09
C VAL A 126 -28.30 4.55 6.95
N HIS A 127 -29.57 4.66 6.59
CA HIS A 127 -30.04 5.61 5.58
C HIS A 127 -30.79 6.76 6.25
N SER A 128 -30.24 7.97 6.18
CA SER A 128 -30.83 9.22 6.67
C SER A 128 -30.86 10.30 5.60
N GLN A 129 -31.63 11.37 5.81
CA GLN A 129 -31.70 12.51 4.87
C GLN A 129 -30.32 13.11 4.53
N HIS A 130 -29.34 13.00 5.43
CA HIS A 130 -27.98 13.52 5.19
C HIS A 130 -27.07 12.55 4.44
N GLN A 131 -27.46 11.28 4.26
CA GLN A 131 -26.67 10.27 3.53
C GLN A 131 -27.03 10.12 2.05
N ASN A 132 -27.91 10.95 1.50
CA ASN A 132 -28.14 11.07 0.05
C ASN A 132 -26.83 11.30 -0.75
N LEU A 133 -25.75 11.67 -0.07
CA LEU A 133 -24.39 11.79 -0.61
C LEU A 133 -23.80 10.47 -1.12
N LEU A 134 -24.29 9.30 -0.70
CA LEU A 134 -23.77 8.01 -1.19
C LEU A 134 -24.16 7.77 -2.67
N LEU A 135 -25.36 8.19 -3.08
CA LEU A 135 -25.75 8.15 -4.50
C LEU A 135 -24.84 9.00 -5.40
N ASN A 136 -24.15 9.98 -4.82
CA ASN A 136 -23.25 10.88 -5.52
C ASN A 136 -21.86 10.28 -5.70
N LYS A 137 -21.54 9.20 -4.98
CA LYS A 137 -20.25 8.54 -5.10
C LYS A 137 -20.29 7.63 -6.33
N GLU A 138 -19.49 7.94 -7.33
CA GLU A 138 -19.32 7.14 -8.54
C GLU A 138 -19.08 5.65 -8.24
N GLY A 139 -18.28 5.35 -7.22
CA GLY A 139 -18.01 3.99 -6.77
C GLY A 139 -19.25 3.23 -6.27
N PHE A 140 -20.23 3.94 -5.66
CA PHE A 140 -21.47 3.30 -5.19
C PHE A 140 -22.36 2.87 -6.36
N GLN A 141 -22.57 3.74 -7.36
CA GLN A 141 -23.39 3.41 -8.51
C GLN A 141 -22.80 2.27 -9.33
N LEU A 142 -21.48 2.24 -9.47
CA LEU A 142 -20.75 1.13 -10.10
C LEU A 142 -20.93 -0.18 -9.32
N SER A 143 -20.79 -0.14 -7.98
CA SER A 143 -20.96 -1.34 -7.15
C SER A 143 -22.37 -1.90 -7.18
N VAL A 144 -23.39 -1.06 -7.33
CA VAL A 144 -24.79 -1.50 -7.54
C VAL A 144 -24.91 -2.30 -8.83
N LEU A 145 -24.28 -1.84 -9.92
CA LEU A 145 -24.29 -2.59 -11.18
C LEU A 145 -23.52 -3.91 -11.08
N ASP A 146 -22.34 -3.90 -10.47
CA ASP A 146 -21.51 -5.10 -10.30
C ASP A 146 -22.26 -6.18 -9.52
N LEU A 147 -22.95 -5.78 -8.43
CA LEU A 147 -23.78 -6.69 -7.64
C LEU A 147 -24.92 -7.34 -8.45
N LEU A 148 -25.57 -6.56 -9.32
CA LEU A 148 -26.70 -7.04 -10.12
C LEU A 148 -26.24 -7.74 -11.41
N ALA A 149 -25.03 -7.48 -11.86
CA ALA A 149 -24.39 -8.18 -12.97
C ALA A 149 -23.89 -9.57 -12.55
N HIS A 150 -23.76 -9.84 -11.25
CA HIS A 150 -23.13 -11.05 -10.71
C HIS A 150 -21.75 -11.30 -11.34
N ASP A 151 -20.94 -10.22 -11.48
CA ASP A 151 -19.67 -10.25 -12.21
C ASP A 151 -18.44 -10.40 -11.31
N GLU A 152 -18.62 -10.86 -10.07
CA GLU A 152 -17.57 -10.96 -9.04
C GLU A 152 -16.34 -11.72 -9.53
N ASP A 153 -16.51 -12.83 -10.25
CA ASP A 153 -15.43 -13.62 -10.81
C ASP A 153 -14.65 -12.87 -11.88
N GLU A 154 -15.36 -12.19 -12.78
CA GLU A 154 -14.74 -11.42 -13.88
C GLU A 154 -14.07 -10.15 -13.35
N LEU A 155 -14.65 -9.52 -12.33
CA LEU A 155 -14.08 -8.38 -11.63
C LEU A 155 -12.80 -8.80 -10.85
N SER A 156 -12.79 -9.96 -10.24
CA SER A 156 -11.61 -10.51 -9.56
C SER A 156 -10.47 -10.76 -10.54
N LYS A 157 -10.75 -11.40 -11.70
CA LYS A 157 -9.78 -11.59 -12.80
C LYS A 157 -9.24 -10.25 -13.29
N TYR A 158 -10.12 -9.28 -13.50
CA TYR A 158 -9.73 -7.94 -13.93
C TYR A 158 -8.78 -7.28 -12.91
N ARG A 159 -9.13 -7.31 -11.62
CA ARG A 159 -8.31 -6.72 -10.54
C ARG A 159 -6.92 -7.33 -10.46
N SER A 160 -6.82 -8.65 -10.65
CA SER A 160 -5.54 -9.35 -10.69
C SER A 160 -4.67 -8.87 -11.87
N LEU A 161 -5.24 -8.83 -13.08
CA LEU A 161 -4.54 -8.35 -14.28
C LEU A 161 -4.14 -6.87 -14.17
N HIS A 162 -5.02 -6.04 -13.65
CA HIS A 162 -4.75 -4.61 -13.46
C HIS A 162 -3.63 -4.37 -12.45
N ARG A 163 -3.59 -5.14 -11.36
CA ARG A 163 -2.52 -5.06 -10.35
C ARG A 163 -1.17 -5.48 -10.96
N GLU A 164 -1.15 -6.59 -11.71
CA GLU A 164 0.07 -7.04 -12.39
C GLU A 164 0.57 -6.00 -13.40
N TRP A 165 -0.32 -5.43 -14.20
CA TRP A 165 0.03 -4.37 -15.15
C TRP A 165 0.59 -3.13 -14.46
N LYS A 166 -0.03 -2.68 -13.38
CA LYS A 166 0.45 -1.51 -12.61
C LYS A 166 1.82 -1.77 -11.97
N GLN A 167 2.07 -2.98 -11.48
CA GLN A 167 3.38 -3.35 -10.95
C GLN A 167 4.45 -3.27 -12.05
N VAL A 168 4.19 -3.86 -13.22
CA VAL A 168 5.14 -3.80 -14.35
C VAL A 168 5.36 -2.37 -14.83
N GLN A 169 4.34 -1.50 -14.81
CA GLN A 169 4.52 -0.07 -15.11
C GLN A 169 5.45 0.62 -14.11
N GLN A 170 5.28 0.37 -12.81
CA GLN A 170 6.15 0.94 -11.78
C GLN A 170 7.59 0.45 -11.91
N ASP A 171 7.78 -0.85 -12.15
CA ASP A 171 9.10 -1.44 -12.37
C ASP A 171 9.78 -0.80 -13.60
N LEU A 172 9.03 -0.60 -14.69
CA LEU A 172 9.51 0.06 -15.91
C LEU A 172 9.92 1.52 -15.64
N GLU A 173 9.08 2.31 -14.96
CA GLU A 173 9.38 3.70 -14.62
C GLU A 173 10.64 3.82 -13.77
N GLN A 174 10.81 2.94 -12.78
CA GLN A 174 12.00 2.90 -11.93
C GLN A 174 13.26 2.55 -12.73
N LEU A 175 13.17 1.53 -13.59
CA LEU A 175 14.30 1.10 -14.40
C LEU A 175 14.71 2.16 -15.43
N VAL A 176 13.75 2.83 -16.09
CA VAL A 176 14.01 3.94 -17.01
C VAL A 176 14.68 5.10 -16.29
N ALA A 177 14.17 5.50 -15.12
CA ALA A 177 14.77 6.58 -14.34
C ALA A 177 16.20 6.24 -13.88
N GLN A 178 16.48 4.99 -13.56
CA GLN A 178 17.83 4.52 -13.24
C GLN A 178 18.74 4.50 -14.47
N ALA A 179 18.23 4.01 -15.61
CA ALA A 179 18.99 3.97 -16.86
C ALA A 179 19.34 5.37 -17.38
N GLU A 180 18.43 6.36 -17.26
CA GLU A 180 18.71 7.76 -17.61
C GLU A 180 19.85 8.35 -16.78
N LYS A 181 19.92 8.07 -15.48
CA LYS A 181 21.04 8.49 -14.63
C LYS A 181 22.34 7.85 -15.06
N ASN A 182 22.32 6.54 -15.33
CA ASN A 182 23.52 5.82 -15.75
C ASN A 182 24.00 6.28 -17.12
N LYS A 183 23.09 6.63 -18.02
CA LYS A 183 23.43 7.12 -19.37
C LYS A 183 24.12 8.48 -19.39
N ALA A 184 23.81 9.34 -18.43
CA ALA A 184 24.51 10.63 -18.28
C ALA A 184 26.01 10.45 -18.02
N ASP A 185 26.42 9.34 -17.41
CA ASP A 185 27.80 9.02 -17.10
C ASP A 185 28.45 8.08 -18.13
N GLU A 186 27.69 7.52 -19.09
CA GLU A 186 28.15 6.49 -20.04
C GLU A 186 29.33 6.96 -20.88
N ASP A 187 29.21 8.12 -21.51
CA ASP A 187 30.26 8.67 -22.37
C ASP A 187 31.55 8.94 -21.59
N TYR A 188 31.40 9.41 -20.35
CA TYR A 188 32.54 9.64 -19.46
C TYR A 188 33.21 8.31 -19.09
N ILE A 189 32.44 7.31 -18.64
CA ILE A 189 32.95 6.00 -18.24
C ILE A 189 33.62 5.30 -19.43
N ARG A 190 33.03 5.36 -20.63
CA ARG A 190 33.59 4.81 -21.87
C ARG A 190 34.92 5.43 -22.18
N PHE A 191 35.01 6.77 -22.15
CA PHE A 191 36.26 7.49 -22.41
C PHE A 191 37.35 7.14 -21.38
N GLN A 192 37.00 6.97 -20.11
CA GLN A 192 37.96 6.59 -19.08
C GLN A 192 38.46 5.14 -19.26
N LEU A 193 37.54 4.23 -19.64
CA LEU A 193 37.93 2.84 -19.91
C LEU A 193 38.86 2.75 -21.12
N GLU A 194 38.52 3.38 -22.25
CA GLU A 194 39.36 3.41 -23.43
C GLU A 194 40.79 3.90 -23.12
N GLN A 195 40.94 4.95 -22.31
CA GLN A 195 42.26 5.44 -21.91
C GLN A 195 43.07 4.43 -21.10
N LEU A 196 42.42 3.68 -20.21
CA LEU A 196 43.09 2.65 -19.40
C LEU A 196 43.45 1.43 -20.24
N GLU A 197 42.57 1.03 -21.18
CA GLU A 197 42.82 -0.06 -22.11
C GLU A 197 43.95 0.27 -23.09
N ASP A 198 43.94 1.48 -23.68
CA ASP A 198 44.99 1.96 -24.60
C ASP A 198 46.34 2.08 -23.92
N ALA A 199 46.37 2.27 -22.62
CA ALA A 199 47.59 2.32 -21.85
C ALA A 199 48.29 0.95 -21.73
N HIS A 200 47.59 -0.17 -21.98
CA HIS A 200 48.15 -1.53 -21.95
C HIS A 200 48.98 -1.78 -20.69
N LEU A 201 48.42 -1.50 -19.52
CA LEU A 201 49.10 -1.64 -18.24
C LEU A 201 49.28 -3.10 -17.85
N ALA A 202 50.41 -3.44 -17.25
CA ALA A 202 50.72 -4.80 -16.75
C ALA A 202 50.98 -4.76 -15.24
N VAL A 203 50.60 -5.84 -14.56
CA VAL A 203 50.86 -6.03 -13.12
C VAL A 203 52.36 -6.05 -12.88
N GLY A 204 52.87 -5.25 -11.93
CA GLY A 204 54.30 -5.17 -11.57
C GLY A 204 55.15 -4.33 -12.51
N GLU A 205 54.59 -3.79 -13.60
CA GLU A 205 55.31 -3.01 -14.60
C GLU A 205 55.96 -1.75 -14.01
N GLN A 206 55.29 -1.10 -13.09
CA GLN A 206 55.79 0.15 -12.48
C GLN A 206 57.04 -0.10 -11.67
N GLU A 207 57.03 -1.10 -10.81
CA GLU A 207 58.15 -1.45 -9.93
C GLU A 207 59.36 -1.87 -10.77
N GLU A 208 59.17 -2.63 -11.84
CA GLU A 208 60.22 -3.05 -12.76
C GLU A 208 60.84 -1.85 -13.48
N LEU A 209 59.98 -0.95 -13.99
CA LEU A 209 60.44 0.26 -14.69
C LEU A 209 61.13 1.27 -13.75
N GLU A 210 60.66 1.41 -12.49
CA GLU A 210 61.30 2.27 -11.49
C GLU A 210 62.70 1.73 -11.15
N GLN A 211 62.85 0.42 -11.00
CA GLN A 211 64.14 -0.21 -10.75
C GLN A 211 65.07 -0.09 -11.97
N GLU A 212 64.55 -0.27 -13.19
CA GLU A 212 65.32 -0.11 -14.41
C GLU A 212 65.78 1.35 -14.57
N ALA A 213 64.88 2.34 -14.33
CA ALA A 213 65.20 3.77 -14.39
C ALA A 213 66.27 4.18 -13.40
N ASP A 214 66.20 3.68 -12.16
CA ASP A 214 67.20 3.95 -11.14
C ASP A 214 68.58 3.37 -11.51
N THR A 215 68.60 2.14 -12.03
CA THR A 215 69.85 1.51 -12.53
C THR A 215 70.44 2.26 -13.71
N LEU A 216 69.63 2.64 -14.71
CA LEU A 216 70.11 3.41 -15.89
C LEU A 216 70.55 4.81 -15.55
N SER A 217 69.89 5.49 -14.62
CA SER A 217 70.27 6.85 -14.19
C SER A 217 71.59 6.92 -13.44
N HIS A 218 71.97 5.86 -12.72
CA HIS A 218 73.22 5.71 -11.96
C HIS A 218 74.27 4.87 -12.68
N ALA A 219 74.00 4.47 -13.95
CA ALA A 219 74.87 3.52 -14.68
C ALA A 219 76.34 3.92 -14.71
N GLU A 220 76.69 5.22 -14.90
CA GLU A 220 78.06 5.69 -14.86
C GLU A 220 78.70 5.50 -13.46
N GLU A 221 77.96 5.84 -12.39
CA GLU A 221 78.45 5.76 -11.02
C GLU A 221 78.66 4.31 -10.59
N ILE A 222 77.67 3.43 -10.92
CA ILE A 222 77.72 2.01 -10.64
C ILE A 222 78.90 1.35 -11.39
N LYS A 223 79.02 1.64 -12.69
CA LYS A 223 80.12 1.09 -13.52
C LYS A 223 81.50 1.54 -13.01
N ALA A 224 81.63 2.83 -12.67
CA ALA A 224 82.87 3.35 -12.06
C ALA A 224 83.18 2.73 -10.70
N GLY A 225 82.13 2.42 -9.90
CA GLY A 225 82.26 1.71 -8.62
C GLY A 225 82.71 0.29 -8.79
N LEU A 226 82.07 -0.48 -9.68
CA LEU A 226 82.45 -1.88 -9.98
C LEU A 226 83.84 -1.97 -10.60
N PHE A 227 84.18 -1.07 -11.53
CA PHE A 227 85.53 -1.00 -12.09
C PHE A 227 86.56 -0.80 -11.02
N ARG A 228 86.39 0.15 -10.13
CA ARG A 228 87.32 0.41 -9.00
C ARG A 228 87.46 -0.79 -8.09
N ALA A 229 86.36 -1.46 -7.75
CA ALA A 229 86.40 -2.69 -6.92
C ALA A 229 87.12 -3.83 -7.65
N GLY A 230 86.83 -4.06 -8.91
CA GLY A 230 87.47 -5.02 -9.78
C GLY A 230 88.99 -4.80 -9.88
N GLN A 231 89.35 -3.52 -10.14
CA GLN A 231 90.78 -3.13 -10.16
C GLN A 231 91.50 -3.42 -8.80
N ALA A 232 90.89 -3.08 -7.69
CA ALA A 232 91.43 -3.30 -6.36
C ALA A 232 91.64 -4.79 -6.09
N MET A 233 90.81 -5.66 -6.67
CA MET A 233 90.93 -7.11 -6.50
C MET A 233 91.93 -7.73 -7.49
N ASN A 234 91.97 -7.30 -8.75
CA ASN A 234 92.67 -7.97 -9.86
C ASN A 234 94.00 -7.27 -10.29
N SER A 235 94.41 -6.11 -9.76
CA SER A 235 95.59 -5.39 -10.20
C SER A 235 96.79 -6.31 -10.11
N ASP A 236 97.65 -6.34 -11.20
CA ASP A 236 98.83 -7.15 -11.28
C ASP A 236 99.88 -6.76 -10.25
N GLU A 237 99.98 -5.46 -9.91
CA GLU A 237 100.88 -4.93 -8.89
C GLU A 237 100.11 -4.53 -7.64
N GLY A 238 100.07 -5.40 -6.63
CA GLY A 238 99.44 -5.11 -5.34
C GLY A 238 97.92 -5.33 -5.23
N GLY A 239 97.30 -6.00 -6.19
CA GLY A 239 95.86 -6.37 -6.12
C GLY A 239 95.66 -7.44 -5.02
N LEU A 240 94.47 -7.38 -4.40
CA LEU A 240 94.13 -8.24 -3.23
C LEU A 240 94.36 -9.72 -3.52
N LEU A 241 93.95 -10.21 -4.70
CA LEU A 241 94.13 -11.61 -5.12
C LEU A 241 95.64 -11.97 -5.31
N SER A 242 96.40 -11.03 -5.88
CA SER A 242 97.85 -11.23 -6.06
C SER A 242 98.56 -11.29 -4.73
N VAL A 243 98.31 -10.39 -3.79
CA VAL A 243 98.86 -10.33 -2.45
C VAL A 243 98.44 -11.58 -1.64
N LEU A 244 97.18 -11.99 -1.71
CA LEU A 244 96.69 -13.18 -1.01
C LEU A 244 97.31 -14.44 -1.52
N LYS A 245 97.58 -14.56 -2.83
CA LYS A 245 98.27 -15.67 -3.45
C LYS A 245 99.69 -15.75 -3.05
N GLU A 246 100.40 -14.63 -2.91
CA GLU A 246 101.74 -14.52 -2.41
C GLU A 246 101.82 -14.98 -0.92
N CYS A 247 100.88 -14.52 -0.10
CA CYS A 247 100.76 -14.98 1.30
C CYS A 247 100.50 -16.48 1.39
N LEU A 248 99.59 -17.01 0.55
CA LEU A 248 99.30 -18.45 0.44
C LEU A 248 100.55 -19.23 0.07
N ASN A 249 101.27 -18.82 -0.97
CA ASN A 249 102.53 -19.48 -1.39
C ASN A 249 103.61 -19.49 -0.27
N THR A 250 103.69 -18.36 0.43
CA THR A 250 104.61 -18.23 1.54
C THR A 250 104.29 -19.21 2.68
N MET A 251 103.02 -19.29 3.11
CA MET A 251 102.56 -20.18 4.16
C MET A 251 102.69 -21.67 3.74
N ALA A 252 102.32 -22.00 2.50
CA ALA A 252 102.51 -23.35 1.97
C ALA A 252 103.98 -23.77 1.92
N GLY A 253 104.94 -22.85 1.58
CA GLY A 253 106.36 -23.07 1.62
C GLY A 253 106.88 -23.36 3.04
N LEU A 254 106.33 -22.68 4.03
CA LEU A 254 106.71 -22.83 5.44
C LEU A 254 106.17 -24.14 6.08
N GLN A 255 105.10 -24.73 5.52
CA GLN A 255 104.49 -25.99 6.04
C GLN A 255 105.51 -27.12 6.24
N LYS A 256 106.54 -27.20 5.39
CA LYS A 256 107.57 -28.26 5.48
C LYS A 256 108.42 -28.15 6.72
N VAL A 257 108.62 -26.94 7.28
CA VAL A 257 109.44 -26.69 8.44
C VAL A 257 108.66 -26.28 9.70
N TYR A 258 107.45 -25.82 9.53
CA TYR A 258 106.52 -25.43 10.60
C TYR A 258 105.10 -25.92 10.27
N PRO A 259 104.69 -27.13 10.75
CA PRO A 259 103.42 -27.78 10.39
C PRO A 259 102.17 -26.95 10.66
N ALA A 260 102.16 -26.09 11.72
CA ALA A 260 101.03 -25.17 12.01
C ALA A 260 100.76 -24.14 10.89
N ALA A 261 101.68 -23.92 10.00
CA ALA A 261 101.47 -23.06 8.82
C ALA A 261 100.53 -23.67 7.79
N GLY A 262 100.31 -25.02 7.83
CA GLY A 262 99.40 -25.71 6.94
C GLY A 262 97.93 -25.30 7.12
N GLU A 263 97.43 -25.22 8.36
CA GLU A 263 96.09 -24.77 8.65
C GLU A 263 95.85 -23.32 8.19
N LEU A 264 96.89 -22.45 8.30
CA LEU A 264 96.77 -21.08 7.82
C LEU A 264 96.80 -20.99 6.29
N ALA A 265 97.57 -21.89 5.62
CA ALA A 265 97.59 -21.98 4.17
C ALA A 265 96.22 -22.45 3.61
N GLU A 266 95.56 -23.46 4.20
CA GLU A 266 94.25 -23.96 3.80
C GLU A 266 93.19 -22.87 3.98
N ARG A 267 93.22 -22.08 5.03
CA ARG A 267 92.31 -20.97 5.27
C ARG A 267 92.52 -19.84 4.27
N LEU A 268 93.79 -19.52 3.94
CA LEU A 268 94.11 -18.50 2.89
C LEU A 268 93.69 -19.01 1.52
N GLU A 269 93.82 -20.29 1.21
CA GLU A 269 93.36 -20.89 -0.04
C GLU A 269 91.85 -20.79 -0.19
N SER A 270 91.10 -21.14 0.85
CA SER A 270 89.62 -20.99 0.86
C SER A 270 89.22 -19.51 0.63
N SER A 271 89.89 -18.58 1.31
CA SER A 271 89.62 -17.12 1.11
C SER A 271 89.99 -16.64 -0.29
N TYR A 272 91.07 -17.20 -0.87
CA TYR A 272 91.49 -16.86 -2.23
C TYR A 272 90.47 -17.34 -3.25
N ILE A 273 89.91 -18.54 -3.14
CA ILE A 273 88.92 -19.11 -4.01
C ILE A 273 87.64 -18.23 -3.96
N GLU A 274 87.14 -17.92 -2.74
CA GLU A 274 85.97 -17.09 -2.49
C GLU A 274 86.09 -15.67 -3.10
N LEU A 275 87.23 -15.01 -2.78
CA LEU A 275 87.50 -13.68 -3.29
C LEU A 275 87.66 -13.61 -4.83
N LYS A 276 88.18 -14.71 -5.41
CA LYS A 276 88.33 -14.86 -6.85
C LYS A 276 86.97 -14.99 -7.50
N ASP A 277 86.02 -15.72 -6.92
CA ASP A 277 84.64 -15.88 -7.39
C ASP A 277 83.94 -14.56 -7.32
N ILE A 278 83.97 -13.84 -6.20
CA ILE A 278 83.45 -12.51 -6.01
C ILE A 278 84.00 -11.50 -7.08
N SER A 279 85.32 -11.60 -7.36
CA SER A 279 85.96 -10.77 -8.36
C SER A 279 85.42 -11.01 -9.79
N GLN A 280 85.17 -12.28 -10.12
CA GLN A 280 84.57 -12.64 -11.39
C GLN A 280 83.11 -12.15 -11.50
N GLU A 281 82.39 -12.28 -10.39
CA GLU A 281 80.97 -11.73 -10.34
C GLU A 281 80.97 -10.22 -10.51
N ILE A 282 81.84 -9.47 -9.85
CA ILE A 282 81.96 -8.00 -10.03
C ILE A 282 82.24 -7.66 -11.49
N SER A 283 83.21 -8.39 -12.15
CA SER A 283 83.52 -8.14 -13.55
C SER A 283 82.32 -8.45 -14.49
N GLY A 284 81.60 -9.54 -14.21
CA GLY A 284 80.38 -9.88 -14.95
C GLY A 284 79.31 -8.79 -14.81
N LYS A 285 79.11 -8.29 -13.58
CA LYS A 285 78.18 -7.21 -13.33
C LYS A 285 78.59 -5.87 -13.98
N GLU A 286 79.88 -5.56 -14.07
CA GLU A 286 80.38 -4.39 -14.77
C GLU A 286 80.06 -4.45 -16.28
N GLU A 287 80.18 -5.61 -16.89
CA GLU A 287 79.90 -5.84 -18.33
C GLU A 287 78.39 -5.77 -18.63
N GLU A 288 77.55 -6.20 -17.68
CA GLU A 288 76.09 -6.16 -17.79
C GLU A 288 75.51 -4.70 -17.82
N ILE A 289 76.21 -3.74 -17.24
CA ILE A 289 75.74 -2.35 -17.14
C ILE A 289 76.08 -1.60 -18.41
N GLU A 290 75.05 -1.32 -19.24
CA GLU A 290 75.14 -0.50 -20.44
C GLU A 290 74.65 0.94 -20.15
N PHE A 291 75.42 1.91 -20.61
CA PHE A 291 75.00 3.31 -20.62
C PHE A 291 74.05 3.51 -21.85
N ASN A 292 72.73 3.52 -21.60
CA ASN A 292 71.74 3.63 -22.68
C ASN A 292 70.75 4.77 -22.39
N PRO A 293 71.09 6.01 -22.74
CA PRO A 293 70.24 7.16 -22.47
C PRO A 293 68.89 7.11 -23.25
N ALA A 294 68.84 6.50 -24.44
CA ALA A 294 67.61 6.33 -25.19
C ALA A 294 66.62 5.43 -24.46
N ARG A 295 67.14 4.32 -23.89
CA ARG A 295 66.29 3.40 -23.09
C ARG A 295 65.79 4.08 -21.79
N LEU A 296 66.62 4.94 -21.16
CA LEU A 296 66.20 5.72 -19.99
C LEU A 296 65.06 6.68 -20.33
N GLU A 297 65.12 7.34 -21.51
CA GLU A 297 64.06 8.24 -21.99
C GLU A 297 62.74 7.45 -22.25
N GLU A 298 62.78 6.26 -22.86
CA GLU A 298 61.64 5.37 -23.05
C GLU A 298 61.01 4.99 -21.71
N VAL A 299 61.81 4.48 -20.75
CA VAL A 299 61.37 4.08 -19.42
C VAL A 299 60.69 5.24 -18.68
N ASN A 300 61.36 6.43 -18.69
CA ASN A 300 60.79 7.60 -18.06
C ASN A 300 59.48 8.05 -18.74
N GLY A 301 59.39 7.97 -20.07
CA GLY A 301 58.18 8.26 -20.82
C GLY A 301 57.02 7.34 -20.40
N ARG A 302 57.32 6.04 -20.23
CA ARG A 302 56.35 5.03 -19.77
C ARG A 302 55.92 5.26 -18.32
N LEU A 303 56.82 5.53 -17.42
CA LEU A 303 56.55 5.87 -16.03
C LEU A 303 55.71 7.14 -15.92
N ASN A 304 56.05 8.18 -16.72
CA ASN A 304 55.23 9.41 -16.76
C ASN A 304 53.79 9.17 -17.21
N LEU A 305 53.54 8.24 -18.13
CA LEU A 305 52.19 7.85 -18.53
C LEU A 305 51.45 7.19 -17.33
N ILE A 306 52.12 6.24 -16.64
CA ILE A 306 51.54 5.55 -15.48
C ILE A 306 51.21 6.58 -14.38
N TYR A 307 52.16 7.45 -14.00
CA TYR A 307 51.92 8.47 -12.97
C TYR A 307 50.83 9.47 -13.36
N THR A 308 50.73 9.85 -14.63
CA THR A 308 49.65 10.70 -15.11
C THR A 308 48.30 10.06 -14.94
N LEU A 309 48.17 8.77 -15.27
CA LEU A 309 46.95 8.01 -15.08
C LEU A 309 46.60 7.84 -13.59
N GLN A 310 47.61 7.52 -12.76
CA GLN A 310 47.41 7.42 -11.31
C GLN A 310 46.93 8.73 -10.70
N GLN A 311 47.57 9.84 -11.06
CA GLN A 311 47.17 11.17 -10.58
C GLN A 311 45.76 11.55 -11.03
N LYS A 312 45.42 11.27 -12.30
CA LYS A 312 44.10 11.55 -12.88
C LYS A 312 43.00 10.75 -12.16
N HIS A 313 43.26 9.50 -11.89
CA HIS A 313 42.29 8.60 -11.26
C HIS A 313 42.40 8.56 -9.73
N ARG A 314 43.38 9.29 -9.14
CA ARG A 314 43.62 9.35 -7.69
C ARG A 314 43.87 8.00 -7.06
N VAL A 315 44.65 7.19 -7.73
CA VAL A 315 45.11 5.86 -7.28
C VAL A 315 46.62 5.85 -7.16
N SER A 316 47.19 4.86 -6.48
CA SER A 316 48.62 4.83 -6.15
C SER A 316 49.39 3.71 -6.85
N THR A 317 48.67 2.71 -7.41
CA THR A 317 49.30 1.54 -8.02
C THR A 317 48.69 1.22 -9.40
N VAL A 318 49.44 0.46 -10.20
CA VAL A 318 48.94 -0.07 -11.48
C VAL A 318 47.79 -1.06 -11.26
N ASP A 319 47.84 -1.87 -10.19
CA ASP A 319 46.78 -2.81 -9.85
C ASP A 319 45.44 -2.09 -9.56
N GLU A 320 45.50 -0.92 -8.90
CA GLU A 320 44.32 -0.09 -8.68
C GLU A 320 43.75 0.49 -9.99
N LEU A 321 44.62 0.85 -10.97
CA LEU A 321 44.19 1.29 -12.30
C LEU A 321 43.50 0.16 -13.07
N LEU A 322 44.02 -1.06 -13.00
CA LEU A 322 43.43 -2.24 -13.63
C LEU A 322 42.09 -2.59 -12.99
N ALA A 323 42.00 -2.58 -11.67
CA ALA A 323 40.74 -2.80 -10.94
C ALA A 323 39.69 -1.71 -11.30
N LEU A 324 40.11 -0.47 -11.54
CA LEU A 324 39.24 0.60 -11.97
C LEU A 324 38.74 0.39 -13.41
N ALA A 325 39.59 -0.15 -14.31
CA ALA A 325 39.20 -0.51 -15.67
C ALA A 325 38.12 -1.60 -15.65
N ASP A 326 38.29 -2.64 -14.82
CA ASP A 326 37.30 -3.69 -14.62
C ASP A 326 35.97 -3.14 -14.08
N ASP A 327 35.99 -2.21 -13.13
CA ASP A 327 34.78 -1.54 -12.60
C ASP A 327 34.05 -0.73 -13.69
N TYR A 328 34.79 -0.01 -14.52
CA TYR A 328 34.21 0.73 -15.65
C TYR A 328 33.60 -0.20 -16.70
N ALA A 329 34.29 -1.30 -17.03
CA ALA A 329 33.76 -2.32 -17.94
C ALA A 329 32.47 -2.95 -17.41
N ALA A 330 32.41 -3.29 -16.11
CA ALA A 330 31.23 -3.82 -15.46
C ALA A 330 30.05 -2.80 -15.46
N LYS A 331 30.31 -1.51 -15.22
CA LYS A 331 29.31 -0.46 -15.30
C LYS A 331 28.73 -0.31 -16.70
N LEU A 332 29.54 -0.33 -17.75
CA LEU A 332 29.08 -0.24 -19.12
C LEU A 332 28.24 -1.47 -19.54
N SER A 333 28.66 -2.67 -19.10
CA SER A 333 27.88 -3.90 -19.31
C SER A 333 26.49 -3.82 -18.67
N ASN A 334 26.39 -3.26 -17.44
CA ASN A 334 25.12 -3.06 -16.75
C ASN A 334 24.20 -2.05 -17.46
N ILE A 335 24.75 -0.99 -18.06
CA ILE A 335 23.98 -0.03 -18.86
C ILE A 335 23.36 -0.72 -20.09
N THR A 336 24.13 -1.48 -20.83
CA THR A 336 23.63 -2.21 -22.01
C THR A 336 22.55 -3.24 -21.65
N SER A 337 22.70 -3.97 -20.53
CA SER A 337 21.70 -4.94 -20.08
C SER A 337 20.40 -4.28 -19.61
N SER A 338 20.46 -3.04 -19.13
CA SER A 338 19.28 -2.28 -18.73
C SER A 338 18.38 -1.93 -19.92
N ASP A 339 18.94 -1.62 -21.07
CA ASP A 339 18.17 -1.31 -22.28
C ASP A 339 17.35 -2.53 -22.74
N GLU A 340 17.93 -3.73 -22.71
CA GLU A 340 17.23 -4.98 -23.04
C GLU A 340 16.09 -5.27 -22.05
N GLN A 341 16.32 -5.05 -20.77
CA GLN A 341 15.30 -5.22 -19.74
C GLN A 341 14.16 -4.20 -19.87
N ILE A 342 14.46 -2.94 -20.23
CA ILE A 342 13.46 -1.91 -20.50
C ILE A 342 12.57 -2.34 -21.68
N GLU A 343 13.13 -2.81 -22.79
CA GLU A 343 12.35 -3.27 -23.94
C GLU A 343 11.50 -4.49 -23.59
N ALA A 344 12.03 -5.44 -22.82
CA ALA A 344 11.26 -6.59 -22.34
C ALA A 344 10.08 -6.16 -21.41
N LEU A 345 10.31 -5.22 -20.49
CA LEU A 345 9.25 -4.70 -19.63
C LEU A 345 8.20 -3.90 -20.41
N LYS A 346 8.59 -3.11 -21.41
CA LYS A 346 7.66 -2.42 -22.32
C LYS A 346 6.75 -3.40 -23.03
N ALA A 347 7.33 -4.43 -23.64
CA ALA A 347 6.57 -5.46 -24.34
C ALA A 347 5.61 -6.20 -23.39
N ARG A 348 6.07 -6.53 -22.18
CA ARG A 348 5.23 -7.17 -21.15
C ARG A 348 4.10 -6.24 -20.69
N SER A 349 4.38 -4.96 -20.45
CA SER A 349 3.38 -3.95 -20.06
C SER A 349 2.30 -3.82 -21.12
N GLU A 350 2.67 -3.74 -22.41
CA GLU A 350 1.73 -3.66 -23.52
C GLU A 350 0.86 -4.92 -23.64
N ALA A 351 1.46 -6.09 -23.50
CA ALA A 351 0.73 -7.36 -23.51
C ALA A 351 -0.29 -7.46 -22.38
N LEU A 352 0.09 -7.04 -21.16
CA LEU A 352 -0.80 -6.97 -20.00
C LEU A 352 -1.89 -5.93 -20.18
N TYR A 353 -1.56 -4.74 -20.68
CA TYR A 353 -2.54 -3.70 -20.98
C TYR A 353 -3.63 -4.18 -21.94
N ASN A 354 -3.23 -4.92 -22.99
CA ASN A 354 -4.17 -5.52 -23.93
C ASN A 354 -5.07 -6.59 -23.28
N LYS A 355 -4.57 -7.35 -22.28
CA LYS A 355 -5.39 -8.26 -21.48
C LYS A 355 -6.36 -7.50 -20.58
N VAL A 356 -5.91 -6.45 -19.89
CA VAL A 356 -6.72 -5.57 -19.05
C VAL A 356 -7.86 -4.94 -19.88
N LYS A 357 -7.56 -4.42 -21.08
CA LYS A 357 -8.60 -3.86 -21.97
C LYS A 357 -9.64 -4.89 -22.39
N ARG A 358 -9.23 -6.11 -22.73
CA ARG A 358 -10.18 -7.18 -23.08
C ARG A 358 -11.07 -7.54 -21.90
N GLN A 359 -10.50 -7.68 -20.72
CA GLN A 359 -11.26 -8.01 -19.53
C GLN A 359 -12.19 -6.86 -19.11
N ALA A 360 -11.76 -5.59 -19.27
CA ALA A 360 -12.60 -4.42 -19.06
C ALA A 360 -13.81 -4.43 -20.00
N ALA A 361 -13.63 -4.79 -21.27
CA ALA A 361 -14.73 -4.88 -22.23
C ALA A 361 -15.75 -5.97 -21.84
N VAL A 362 -15.31 -7.08 -21.25
CA VAL A 362 -16.22 -8.11 -20.71
C VAL A 362 -17.07 -7.52 -19.58
N LEU A 363 -16.44 -6.82 -18.62
CA LEU A 363 -17.15 -6.14 -17.53
C LEU A 363 -18.16 -5.11 -18.07
N THR A 364 -17.76 -4.29 -19.05
CA THR A 364 -18.65 -3.31 -19.69
C THR A 364 -19.88 -3.99 -20.30
N GLY A 365 -19.70 -5.15 -20.93
CA GLY A 365 -20.80 -5.94 -21.49
C GLY A 365 -21.80 -6.41 -20.42
N LEU A 366 -21.30 -6.99 -19.31
CA LEU A 366 -22.11 -7.44 -18.19
C LEU A 366 -22.84 -6.27 -17.50
N ARG A 367 -22.14 -5.18 -17.25
CA ARG A 367 -22.70 -3.95 -16.67
C ARG A 367 -23.78 -3.32 -17.56
N THR A 368 -23.59 -3.34 -18.87
CA THR A 368 -24.60 -2.82 -19.82
C THR A 368 -25.87 -3.68 -19.81
N ALA A 369 -25.74 -4.98 -19.67
CA ALA A 369 -26.89 -5.87 -19.53
C ALA A 369 -27.60 -5.63 -18.18
N ALA A 370 -26.86 -5.54 -17.08
CA ALA A 370 -27.39 -5.22 -15.76
C ALA A 370 -28.07 -3.83 -15.72
N ALA A 371 -27.49 -2.84 -16.39
CA ALA A 371 -28.05 -1.48 -16.45
C ALA A 371 -29.51 -1.48 -17.00
N ARG A 372 -29.78 -2.25 -18.04
CA ARG A 372 -31.13 -2.37 -18.60
C ARG A 372 -32.12 -3.00 -17.61
N GLU A 373 -31.67 -3.99 -16.85
CA GLU A 373 -32.51 -4.62 -15.83
C GLU A 373 -32.74 -3.65 -14.66
N VAL A 374 -31.73 -2.89 -14.25
CA VAL A 374 -31.83 -1.82 -13.25
C VAL A 374 -32.86 -0.77 -13.67
N GLU A 375 -32.79 -0.27 -14.91
CA GLU A 375 -33.75 0.72 -15.45
C GLU A 375 -35.19 0.20 -15.38
N LYS A 376 -35.40 -1.05 -15.79
CA LYS A 376 -36.72 -1.70 -15.77
C LYS A 376 -37.25 -1.87 -14.33
N GLN A 377 -36.41 -2.40 -13.44
CA GLN A 377 -36.81 -2.63 -12.04
C GLN A 377 -37.04 -1.33 -11.29
N MET A 378 -36.22 -0.30 -11.53
CA MET A 378 -36.41 1.03 -10.93
C MET A 378 -37.71 1.67 -11.37
N ALA A 379 -38.03 1.61 -12.66
CA ALA A 379 -39.32 2.11 -13.14
C ALA A 379 -40.53 1.38 -12.51
N ALA A 380 -40.45 0.02 -12.44
CA ALA A 380 -41.49 -0.79 -11.84
C ALA A 380 -41.74 -0.50 -10.35
N ARG A 381 -40.68 -0.16 -9.59
CA ARG A 381 -40.76 0.16 -8.16
C ARG A 381 -41.15 1.63 -7.90
N LEU A 382 -40.71 2.55 -8.74
CA LEU A 382 -40.95 3.97 -8.51
C LEU A 382 -42.34 4.45 -8.95
N ILE A 383 -42.97 3.80 -9.95
CA ILE A 383 -44.36 4.11 -10.38
C ILE A 383 -45.35 3.98 -9.22
N PRO A 384 -45.40 2.85 -8.46
CA PRO A 384 -46.31 2.71 -7.30
C PRO A 384 -45.97 3.68 -6.16
N LEU A 385 -44.75 4.19 -6.10
CA LEU A 385 -44.31 5.16 -5.11
C LEU A 385 -44.65 6.62 -5.48
N GLY A 386 -45.67 6.83 -6.34
CA GLY A 386 -46.20 8.14 -6.70
C GLY A 386 -45.38 8.88 -7.76
N MET A 387 -44.61 8.15 -8.58
CA MET A 387 -43.86 8.70 -9.70
C MET A 387 -44.30 8.10 -11.06
N PRO A 388 -45.54 8.31 -11.51
CA PRO A 388 -46.10 7.60 -12.69
C PRO A 388 -45.38 7.94 -14.00
N ASN A 389 -44.67 9.05 -14.04
CA ASN A 389 -43.93 9.53 -15.22
C ASN A 389 -42.43 9.47 -15.06
N VAL A 390 -41.95 8.63 -14.13
CA VAL A 390 -40.51 8.47 -13.86
C VAL A 390 -39.76 8.00 -15.09
N ARG A 391 -38.62 8.61 -15.32
CA ARG A 391 -37.61 8.12 -16.24
C ARG A 391 -36.33 7.90 -15.44
N PHE A 392 -35.82 6.69 -15.51
CA PHE A 392 -34.58 6.30 -14.90
C PHE A 392 -33.67 5.71 -15.99
N GLN A 393 -32.44 6.17 -16.08
CA GLN A 393 -31.49 5.75 -17.08
C GLN A 393 -30.13 5.56 -16.41
N VAL A 394 -29.42 4.51 -16.80
CA VAL A 394 -28.06 4.24 -16.38
C VAL A 394 -27.14 4.57 -17.54
N GLU A 395 -26.39 5.65 -17.38
CA GLU A 395 -25.39 6.06 -18.36
C GLU A 395 -24.05 5.39 -18.01
N ILE A 396 -23.50 4.64 -18.97
CA ILE A 396 -22.18 4.01 -18.86
C ILE A 396 -21.23 4.73 -19.80
N GLY A 397 -20.24 5.42 -19.24
CA GLY A 397 -19.14 6.05 -19.95
C GLY A 397 -17.88 5.17 -19.86
N ILE A 398 -16.91 5.44 -20.74
CA ILE A 398 -15.62 4.73 -20.74
C ILE A 398 -14.51 5.74 -20.40
N ARG A 399 -13.67 5.42 -19.42
CA ARG A 399 -12.48 6.20 -19.05
C ARG A 399 -11.38 6.00 -20.07
N LYS A 400 -10.54 7.01 -20.24
CA LYS A 400 -9.35 6.91 -21.10
C LYS A 400 -8.38 5.83 -20.60
N GLU A 401 -8.19 5.75 -19.29
CA GLU A 401 -7.34 4.75 -18.65
C GLU A 401 -8.19 3.86 -17.72
N PRO A 402 -7.98 2.54 -17.78
CA PRO A 402 -8.64 1.60 -16.89
C PRO A 402 -8.26 1.85 -15.42
N GLY A 403 -9.27 1.92 -14.55
CA GLY A 403 -9.06 2.03 -13.10
C GLY A 403 -9.06 0.66 -12.41
N ALA A 404 -8.95 0.65 -11.08
CA ALA A 404 -8.90 -0.59 -10.27
C ALA A 404 -10.20 -1.45 -10.37
N HIS A 405 -11.32 -0.86 -10.78
CA HIS A 405 -12.64 -1.51 -10.88
C HIS A 405 -13.16 -1.60 -12.32
N GLY A 406 -12.31 -1.47 -13.32
CA GLY A 406 -12.71 -1.46 -14.73
C GLY A 406 -12.47 -0.12 -15.42
N ALA A 407 -12.92 -0.04 -16.67
CA ALA A 407 -12.82 1.17 -17.48
C ALA A 407 -14.11 2.00 -17.46
N ASP A 408 -15.17 1.54 -16.79
CA ASP A 408 -16.47 2.17 -16.84
C ASP A 408 -16.62 3.28 -15.82
N THR A 409 -17.36 4.33 -16.21
CA THR A 409 -18.00 5.29 -15.32
C THR A 409 -19.50 5.06 -15.35
N VAL A 410 -20.17 5.16 -14.22
CA VAL A 410 -21.60 4.93 -14.10
C VAL A 410 -22.28 6.14 -13.51
N ASN A 411 -23.31 6.63 -14.19
CA ASN A 411 -24.17 7.72 -13.72
C ASN A 411 -25.63 7.29 -13.76
N PHE A 412 -26.31 7.36 -12.62
CA PHE A 412 -27.75 7.20 -12.54
C PHE A 412 -28.44 8.53 -12.87
N LEU A 413 -29.12 8.54 -13.96
CA LEU A 413 -29.89 9.70 -14.43
C LEU A 413 -31.38 9.50 -14.11
N PHE A 414 -32.02 10.53 -13.60
CA PHE A 414 -33.37 10.47 -13.11
C PHE A 414 -34.19 11.71 -13.52
N SER A 415 -35.46 11.49 -13.78
CA SER A 415 -36.48 12.56 -13.90
C SER A 415 -37.81 12.04 -13.38
N ALA A 416 -38.42 12.74 -12.43
CA ALA A 416 -39.77 12.44 -11.93
C ALA A 416 -40.88 12.82 -12.91
N ASN A 417 -40.61 13.72 -13.85
CA ASN A 417 -41.60 14.34 -14.75
C ASN A 417 -41.40 13.92 -16.21
N LYS A 418 -42.48 13.75 -16.95
CA LYS A 418 -42.45 13.30 -18.34
C LYS A 418 -41.64 14.23 -19.26
N ASN A 419 -41.67 15.53 -19.03
CA ASN A 419 -40.99 16.56 -19.84
C ASN A 419 -39.71 17.09 -19.16
N GLY A 420 -39.32 16.59 -17.98
CA GLY A 420 -38.12 17.00 -17.28
C GLY A 420 -36.86 16.49 -18.00
N ALA A 421 -35.78 17.24 -17.98
CA ALA A 421 -34.47 16.71 -18.40
C ALA A 421 -34.01 15.59 -17.45
N LEU A 422 -33.39 14.55 -18.00
CA LEU A 422 -32.66 13.58 -17.19
C LEU A 422 -31.48 14.29 -16.55
N GLN A 423 -31.40 14.22 -15.25
CA GLN A 423 -30.31 14.82 -14.46
C GLN A 423 -29.67 13.75 -13.59
N ASN A 424 -28.43 13.95 -13.20
CA ASN A 424 -27.82 13.08 -12.24
C ASN A 424 -28.66 13.07 -10.96
N ILE A 425 -28.92 11.89 -10.43
CA ILE A 425 -29.76 11.69 -9.24
C ILE A 425 -29.32 12.56 -8.06
N SER A 426 -28.01 12.86 -8.00
CA SER A 426 -27.40 13.74 -6.99
C SER A 426 -27.89 15.19 -7.06
N SER A 427 -28.35 15.65 -8.22
CA SER A 427 -28.77 17.03 -8.44
C SER A 427 -30.28 17.22 -8.29
N VAL A 428 -31.01 16.15 -7.97
CA VAL A 428 -32.47 16.20 -7.77
C VAL A 428 -32.80 16.97 -6.49
N ALA A 429 -33.66 17.98 -6.61
CA ALA A 429 -33.93 18.94 -5.53
C ALA A 429 -34.88 18.43 -4.45
N SER A 430 -35.69 17.39 -4.70
CA SER A 430 -36.72 16.92 -3.76
C SER A 430 -36.17 15.77 -2.85
N GLY A 431 -36.03 16.05 -1.55
CA GLY A 431 -35.62 15.06 -0.56
C GLY A 431 -36.50 13.80 -0.52
N GLY A 432 -37.82 13.97 -0.68
CA GLY A 432 -38.76 12.86 -0.71
C GLY A 432 -38.64 11.99 -1.97
N GLU A 433 -38.32 12.56 -3.12
CA GLU A 433 -38.06 11.79 -4.36
C GLU A 433 -36.80 10.99 -4.24
N ILE A 434 -35.72 11.58 -3.72
CA ILE A 434 -34.44 10.89 -3.50
C ILE A 434 -34.61 9.74 -2.50
N ALA A 435 -35.38 9.95 -1.42
CA ALA A 435 -35.65 8.92 -0.42
C ALA A 435 -36.33 7.67 -1.03
N ARG A 436 -37.35 7.89 -1.90
CA ARG A 436 -38.03 6.79 -2.60
C ARG A 436 -37.16 6.10 -3.63
N VAL A 437 -36.30 6.83 -4.34
CA VAL A 437 -35.30 6.23 -5.23
C VAL A 437 -34.32 5.39 -4.44
N MET A 438 -33.81 5.90 -3.30
CA MET A 438 -32.89 5.14 -2.43
C MET A 438 -33.55 3.88 -1.88
N LEU A 439 -34.79 3.97 -1.39
CA LEU A 439 -35.52 2.79 -0.95
C LEU A 439 -35.62 1.76 -2.07
N SER A 440 -35.96 2.19 -3.30
CA SER A 440 -36.04 1.29 -4.45
C SER A 440 -34.69 0.67 -4.83
N VAL A 441 -33.61 1.43 -4.83
CA VAL A 441 -32.24 0.91 -5.06
C VAL A 441 -31.87 -0.09 -3.97
N LYS A 442 -32.09 0.24 -2.70
CA LYS A 442 -31.78 -0.68 -1.56
C LYS A 442 -32.61 -1.96 -1.62
N ALA A 443 -33.87 -1.86 -1.96
CA ALA A 443 -34.72 -3.04 -2.14
C ALA A 443 -34.27 -3.93 -3.32
N MET A 444 -33.76 -3.30 -4.40
CA MET A 444 -33.26 -4.04 -5.56
C MET A 444 -31.96 -4.78 -5.24
N ILE A 445 -31.01 -4.13 -4.57
CA ILE A 445 -29.73 -4.78 -4.19
C ILE A 445 -29.87 -5.69 -2.96
N ALA A 446 -30.96 -5.58 -2.24
CA ALA A 446 -31.22 -6.40 -1.06
C ALA A 446 -31.11 -7.91 -1.36
N GLY A 447 -31.50 -8.38 -2.57
CA GLY A 447 -31.31 -9.77 -2.98
C GLY A 447 -29.85 -10.21 -3.15
N ALA A 448 -28.94 -9.29 -3.49
CA ALA A 448 -27.56 -9.58 -3.85
C ALA A 448 -26.55 -9.34 -2.70
N VAL A 449 -26.82 -8.39 -1.79
CA VAL A 449 -25.92 -8.07 -0.67
C VAL A 449 -26.33 -8.79 0.59
N LYS A 450 -25.41 -9.51 1.21
CA LYS A 450 -25.61 -10.11 2.55
C LYS A 450 -25.37 -9.05 3.65
N LEU A 451 -26.20 -8.01 3.69
CA LEU A 451 -26.11 -6.98 4.74
C LEU A 451 -27.09 -7.34 5.87
N PRO A 452 -26.62 -7.53 7.11
CA PRO A 452 -27.47 -8.02 8.20
C PRO A 452 -28.58 -7.08 8.62
N THR A 453 -28.32 -5.74 8.67
CA THR A 453 -29.26 -4.75 9.21
C THR A 453 -29.30 -3.50 8.35
N ILE A 454 -30.49 -3.00 8.05
CA ILE A 454 -30.71 -1.72 7.37
C ILE A 454 -31.59 -0.84 8.25
N VAL A 455 -31.17 0.40 8.49
CA VAL A 455 -31.93 1.40 9.25
C VAL A 455 -32.34 2.52 8.32
N PHE A 456 -33.64 2.79 8.24
CA PHE A 456 -34.22 3.93 7.53
C PHE A 456 -34.64 5.01 8.50
N ASP A 457 -34.10 6.22 8.35
CA ASP A 457 -34.42 7.37 9.18
C ASP A 457 -35.19 8.42 8.40
N GLU A 458 -36.48 8.61 8.79
CA GLU A 458 -37.39 9.63 8.27
C GLU A 458 -37.41 9.70 6.73
N ILE A 459 -37.30 8.55 6.04
CA ILE A 459 -37.37 8.49 4.58
C ILE A 459 -38.79 8.72 4.04
N ASP A 460 -39.76 8.74 4.94
CA ASP A 460 -41.20 8.98 4.71
C ASP A 460 -41.61 10.48 4.70
N THR A 461 -40.63 11.38 4.74
CA THR A 461 -40.86 12.83 4.72
C THR A 461 -41.51 13.24 3.38
N GLY A 462 -42.66 13.91 3.46
CA GLY A 462 -43.40 14.42 2.29
C GLY A 462 -44.22 13.38 1.54
N VAL A 463 -44.47 12.20 2.14
CA VAL A 463 -45.37 11.19 1.62
C VAL A 463 -46.55 10.96 2.56
N SER A 464 -47.68 10.45 2.05
CA SER A 464 -48.87 10.11 2.83
C SER A 464 -49.75 9.09 2.06
N GLY A 465 -50.69 8.50 2.78
CA GLY A 465 -51.71 7.62 2.22
C GLY A 465 -51.09 6.40 1.52
N GLU A 466 -51.56 6.12 0.31
CA GLU A 466 -51.20 4.94 -0.48
C GLU A 466 -49.68 4.81 -0.73
N ILE A 467 -48.98 5.93 -0.89
CA ILE A 467 -47.53 5.92 -1.10
C ILE A 467 -46.80 5.40 0.16
N ALA A 468 -47.26 5.81 1.34
CA ALA A 468 -46.70 5.34 2.61
C ALA A 468 -46.94 3.82 2.81
N ASP A 469 -48.14 3.32 2.42
CA ASP A 469 -48.45 1.89 2.45
C ASP A 469 -47.51 1.10 1.52
N ARG A 470 -47.25 1.58 0.29
CA ARG A 470 -46.33 0.94 -0.65
C ARG A 470 -44.88 0.96 -0.17
N MET A 471 -44.45 2.05 0.47
CA MET A 471 -43.13 2.09 1.09
C MET A 471 -43.01 1.06 2.21
N ALA A 472 -44.04 0.91 3.02
CA ALA A 472 -44.10 -0.05 4.10
C ALA A 472 -44.06 -1.52 3.58
N ASP A 473 -44.81 -1.79 2.47
CA ASP A 473 -44.78 -3.10 1.81
C ASP A 473 -43.34 -3.45 1.34
N ILE A 474 -42.63 -2.51 0.71
CA ILE A 474 -41.24 -2.72 0.27
C ILE A 474 -40.30 -3.02 1.48
N MET A 475 -40.44 -2.26 2.58
CA MET A 475 -39.64 -2.48 3.80
C MET A 475 -39.93 -3.83 4.43
N GLN A 476 -41.20 -4.26 4.41
CA GLN A 476 -41.62 -5.55 4.92
C GLN A 476 -41.07 -6.69 4.05
N GLU A 477 -41.17 -6.60 2.72
CA GLU A 477 -40.55 -7.56 1.79
C GLU A 477 -39.04 -7.71 2.03
N MET A 478 -38.34 -6.59 2.25
CA MET A 478 -36.92 -6.61 2.59
C MET A 478 -36.66 -7.31 3.92
N GLY A 479 -37.53 -7.11 4.93
CA GLY A 479 -37.44 -7.76 6.24
C GLY A 479 -37.73 -9.25 6.21
N ASP A 480 -38.63 -9.71 5.33
CA ASP A 480 -39.00 -11.10 5.18
C ASP A 480 -37.90 -11.94 4.46
N SER A 481 -36.92 -11.28 3.84
CA SER A 481 -35.82 -11.90 3.09
C SER A 481 -34.57 -12.16 3.93
N ASP A 482 -34.71 -12.74 5.15
CA ASP A 482 -33.61 -13.00 6.10
C ASP A 482 -32.77 -11.77 6.46
N ARG A 483 -33.45 -10.63 6.61
CA ARG A 483 -32.82 -9.36 6.98
C ARG A 483 -33.53 -8.68 8.10
N GLN A 484 -32.83 -7.76 8.70
CA GLN A 484 -33.40 -6.87 9.67
C GLN A 484 -33.55 -5.47 9.06
N VAL A 485 -34.78 -4.99 9.01
CA VAL A 485 -35.08 -3.62 8.61
C VAL A 485 -35.64 -2.87 9.81
N ILE A 486 -35.06 -1.73 10.13
CA ILE A 486 -35.51 -0.84 11.21
C ILE A 486 -35.90 0.49 10.58
N SER A 487 -37.16 0.89 10.66
CA SER A 487 -37.61 2.20 10.19
C SER A 487 -37.95 3.11 11.36
N ILE A 488 -37.34 4.29 11.34
CA ILE A 488 -37.70 5.40 12.20
C ILE A 488 -38.72 6.24 11.43
N THR A 489 -39.96 6.27 11.90
CA THR A 489 -41.09 6.83 11.14
C THR A 489 -42.01 7.68 12.02
N HIS A 490 -42.73 8.60 11.39
CA HIS A 490 -43.82 9.34 11.97
C HIS A 490 -45.17 8.98 11.31
N LEU A 491 -45.17 8.09 10.30
CA LEU A 491 -46.38 7.70 9.56
C LEU A 491 -47.02 6.45 10.17
N PRO A 492 -48.32 6.49 10.50
CA PRO A 492 -49.05 5.34 11.07
C PRO A 492 -49.10 4.13 10.13
N GLN A 493 -49.13 4.37 8.80
CA GLN A 493 -49.13 3.31 7.79
C GLN A 493 -47.87 2.44 7.89
N ILE A 494 -46.69 3.08 7.97
CA ILE A 494 -45.41 2.38 8.10
C ILE A 494 -45.30 1.70 9.48
N ALA A 495 -45.72 2.42 10.54
CA ALA A 495 -45.70 1.90 11.89
C ALA A 495 -46.56 0.65 12.08
N ALA A 496 -47.70 0.56 11.38
CA ALA A 496 -48.59 -0.57 11.43
C ALA A 496 -48.01 -1.85 10.83
N ARG A 497 -47.16 -1.76 9.81
CA ARG A 497 -46.55 -2.92 9.09
C ARG A 497 -45.37 -3.54 9.83
N GLY A 498 -44.74 -2.84 10.80
CA GLY A 498 -43.65 -3.39 11.59
C GLY A 498 -44.06 -4.63 12.36
N ARG A 499 -43.24 -5.69 12.33
CA ARG A 499 -43.41 -6.89 13.16
C ARG A 499 -43.20 -6.60 14.64
N ALA A 500 -42.28 -5.68 14.94
CA ALA A 500 -42.04 -5.14 16.28
C ALA A 500 -42.15 -3.62 16.25
N HIS A 501 -42.76 -3.03 17.28
CA HIS A 501 -42.94 -1.61 17.39
C HIS A 501 -42.32 -1.09 18.70
N TYR A 502 -41.40 -0.15 18.56
CA TYR A 502 -40.72 0.49 19.68
C TYR A 502 -41.14 1.95 19.77
N LYS A 503 -41.43 2.42 20.98
CA LYS A 503 -41.78 3.80 21.24
C LYS A 503 -40.68 4.52 22.01
N VAL A 504 -40.22 5.64 21.44
CA VAL A 504 -39.33 6.59 22.13
C VAL A 504 -40.17 7.66 22.79
N TYR A 505 -39.94 7.91 24.07
CA TYR A 505 -40.66 8.91 24.85
C TYR A 505 -39.71 9.60 25.83
N LYS A 506 -40.09 10.83 26.20
CA LYS A 506 -39.39 11.59 27.21
C LYS A 506 -40.09 11.41 28.54
N GLN A 507 -39.31 11.37 29.60
CA GLN A 507 -39.78 11.41 30.98
C GLN A 507 -39.04 12.50 31.70
N ASP A 508 -39.78 13.50 32.17
CA ASP A 508 -39.24 14.60 32.93
C ASP A 508 -39.24 14.23 34.42
N ASN A 509 -38.10 14.36 35.06
CA ASN A 509 -37.93 14.34 36.49
C ASN A 509 -37.76 15.78 36.98
N GLU A 510 -37.76 16.04 38.31
CA GLU A 510 -37.64 17.39 38.88
C GLU A 510 -36.40 18.18 38.41
N THR A 511 -35.36 17.50 37.94
CA THR A 511 -34.06 18.10 37.58
C THR A 511 -33.65 17.90 36.15
N GLU A 512 -34.17 16.88 35.45
CA GLU A 512 -33.67 16.46 34.12
C GLU A 512 -34.74 15.78 33.30
N THR A 513 -34.59 15.91 31.93
CA THR A 513 -35.37 15.16 30.94
C THR A 513 -34.56 13.93 30.50
N ASN A 514 -35.13 12.75 30.64
CA ASN A 514 -34.55 11.50 30.17
C ASN A 514 -35.33 10.92 29.00
N SER A 515 -34.61 10.41 28.02
CA SER A 515 -35.20 9.69 26.89
C SER A 515 -35.17 8.19 27.15
N HIS A 516 -36.30 7.55 26.91
CA HIS A 516 -36.49 6.11 27.06
C HIS A 516 -37.02 5.52 25.77
N ILE A 517 -36.74 4.22 25.53
CA ILE A 517 -37.35 3.44 24.48
C ILE A 517 -37.86 2.13 25.05
N ARG A 518 -39.01 1.67 24.59
CA ARG A 518 -39.54 0.37 24.95
C ARG A 518 -40.27 -0.28 23.80
N ARG A 519 -40.27 -1.60 23.76
CA ARG A 519 -41.12 -2.38 22.85
C ARG A 519 -42.57 -2.30 23.32
N LEU A 520 -43.49 -2.05 22.40
CA LEU A 520 -44.92 -2.02 22.67
C LEU A 520 -45.52 -3.42 22.60
N THR A 521 -46.49 -3.70 23.47
CA THR A 521 -47.38 -4.84 23.32
C THR A 521 -48.38 -4.58 22.18
N ASP A 522 -49.09 -5.64 21.74
CA ASP A 522 -50.09 -5.49 20.64
C ASP A 522 -51.21 -4.51 21.01
N GLU A 523 -51.61 -4.50 22.29
CA GLU A 523 -52.64 -3.54 22.75
C GLU A 523 -52.12 -2.12 22.78
N GLU A 524 -50.88 -1.90 23.22
CA GLU A 524 -50.24 -0.60 23.26
C GLU A 524 -50.01 -0.07 21.84
N ARG A 525 -49.70 -0.97 20.87
CA ARG A 525 -49.55 -0.61 19.43
C ARG A 525 -50.83 -0.02 18.87
N VAL A 526 -52.01 -0.59 19.16
CA VAL A 526 -53.28 -0.01 18.73
C VAL A 526 -53.43 1.42 19.24
N GLY A 527 -53.12 1.64 20.54
CA GLY A 527 -53.17 2.96 21.16
C GLY A 527 -52.22 3.96 20.51
N GLU A 528 -50.96 3.53 20.26
CA GLU A 528 -49.92 4.39 19.66
C GLU A 528 -50.30 4.79 18.22
N ILE A 529 -50.73 3.83 17.39
CA ILE A 529 -51.14 4.10 16.02
C ILE A 529 -52.38 4.98 16.00
N ALA A 530 -53.35 4.77 16.90
CA ALA A 530 -54.50 5.66 17.03
C ALA A 530 -54.10 7.09 17.41
N HIS A 531 -53.11 7.23 18.31
CA HIS A 531 -52.54 8.54 18.68
C HIS A 531 -51.83 9.21 17.49
N MET A 532 -51.09 8.45 16.69
CA MET A 532 -50.43 8.96 15.46
C MET A 532 -51.47 9.44 14.41
N LEU A 533 -52.66 8.83 14.37
CA LEU A 533 -53.76 9.20 13.45
C LEU A 533 -54.53 10.43 13.92
N SER A 534 -54.76 10.60 15.21
CA SER A 534 -55.68 11.59 15.76
C SER A 534 -55.02 12.72 16.56
N GLY A 535 -53.71 12.61 16.83
CA GLY A 535 -53.03 13.55 17.74
C GLY A 535 -53.42 13.34 19.21
N ALA A 536 -53.60 14.41 19.99
CA ALA A 536 -53.68 14.35 21.44
C ALA A 536 -54.97 13.68 21.99
N THR A 537 -56.05 13.61 21.20
CA THR A 537 -57.32 13.02 21.66
C THR A 537 -57.59 11.69 20.95
N LEU A 538 -57.61 10.61 21.71
CA LEU A 538 -58.04 9.30 21.26
C LEU A 538 -59.52 9.25 21.02
N THR A 539 -59.97 9.04 19.77
CA THR A 539 -61.37 8.87 19.39
C THR A 539 -61.62 7.42 19.02
N ASP A 540 -62.88 6.93 19.14
CA ASP A 540 -63.26 5.57 18.72
C ASP A 540 -63.00 5.38 17.22
N ALA A 541 -63.15 6.40 16.40
CA ALA A 541 -62.84 6.34 14.99
C ALA A 541 -61.33 6.13 14.73
N ALA A 542 -60.47 6.78 15.49
CA ALA A 542 -59.02 6.59 15.39
C ALA A 542 -58.60 5.19 15.86
N LEU A 543 -59.21 4.67 16.89
CA LEU A 543 -58.99 3.28 17.38
C LEU A 543 -59.42 2.23 16.33
N ASN A 544 -60.59 2.43 15.70
CA ASN A 544 -61.05 1.54 14.62
C ASN A 544 -60.15 1.61 13.38
N ASN A 545 -59.69 2.79 12.99
CA ASN A 545 -58.74 2.96 11.90
C ASN A 545 -57.37 2.29 12.23
N ALA A 546 -56.88 2.45 13.47
CA ALA A 546 -55.68 1.81 13.92
C ALA A 546 -55.77 0.27 13.85
N LYS A 547 -56.92 -0.31 14.30
CA LYS A 547 -57.17 -1.74 14.19
C LYS A 547 -57.21 -2.22 12.74
N ALA A 548 -57.84 -1.44 11.86
CA ALA A 548 -57.88 -1.72 10.42
C ALA A 548 -56.46 -1.70 9.79
N LEU A 549 -55.64 -0.73 10.10
CA LEU A 549 -54.23 -0.68 9.66
C LEU A 549 -53.41 -1.85 10.15
N LEU A 550 -53.66 -2.34 11.37
CA LEU A 550 -53.00 -3.51 11.97
C LEU A 550 -53.56 -4.82 11.48
N GLY A 551 -54.64 -4.83 10.70
CA GLY A 551 -55.32 -6.05 10.27
C GLY A 551 -56.00 -6.82 11.44
N ILE A 552 -56.32 -6.13 12.51
CA ILE A 552 -57.04 -6.63 13.69
C ILE A 552 -58.48 -6.23 13.54
N VAL A 553 -59.28 -6.97 12.80
CA VAL A 553 -60.72 -6.75 12.64
C VAL A 553 -61.47 -7.97 13.04
#